data_721eade492532f1d176968ebcdb4f4df
#
_entry.id   721eade492532f1d176968ebcdb4f4df
#
_cell.length_a   1.000
_cell.length_b   1.000
_cell.length_c   1.000
_cell.angle_alpha   90.00
_cell.angle_beta   90.00
_cell.angle_gamma   90.00
#
_symmetry.space_group_name_H-M   'P 1'
#
loop_
_entity.id
_entity.type
_entity.pdbx_description
1 polymer ?
#
loop_
_entity_poly.entity_id
_entity_poly.type
_entity_poly.pdbx_seq_one_letter_code
_entity_poly.pdbx_strand_id
1 'polypeptide(L)'
;MGNVVLYIASSLDGYIAAEDGGVGWLEKFDESGDDYGYADFEQSIGAVIMGGVTYRQALTFGDWMYKVPAYIVTSQPLAAHPNDDVRIAEGDFPALVQTLKSETDKDIFFVGGAQLTKAFIEHDLIDEYRIFIMPVMLGKGIPLFLELDSVQAVTLGDTKTYPSGVVELRYAVNHR
;
A
#
# COMPACT_ATOMS: atom_id res chain seq x y z
N MET A 1 -0.03 -17.11 10.14
CA MET A 1 0.42 -16.68 8.79
C MET A 1 -0.15 -15.29 8.59
N GLY A 2 0.70 -14.29 8.32
CA GLY A 2 0.29 -12.89 8.16
C GLY A 2 -0.51 -12.64 6.89
N ASN A 3 -1.27 -11.55 6.88
CA ASN A 3 -2.05 -11.09 5.73
C ASN A 3 -1.22 -10.17 4.84
N VAL A 4 -1.49 -10.15 3.54
CA VAL A 4 -1.07 -9.06 2.65
C VAL A 4 -2.09 -7.94 2.76
N VAL A 5 -1.67 -6.82 3.35
CA VAL A 5 -2.53 -5.69 3.68
C VAL A 5 -2.19 -4.49 2.81
N LEU A 6 -3.12 -4.06 1.96
CA LEU A 6 -3.04 -2.76 1.30
C LEU A 6 -3.47 -1.68 2.31
N TYR A 7 -2.51 -0.89 2.79
CA TYR A 7 -2.75 0.23 3.71
C TYR A 7 -2.45 1.53 2.98
N ILE A 8 -3.48 2.33 2.65
CA ILE A 8 -3.32 3.45 1.73
C ILE A 8 -4.36 4.54 1.95
N ALA A 9 -3.94 5.80 1.77
CA ALA A 9 -4.82 6.95 1.70
C ALA A 9 -5.36 7.13 0.26
N SER A 10 -6.62 7.51 0.15
CA SER A 10 -7.27 7.86 -1.11
C SER A 10 -8.10 9.12 -0.94
N SER A 11 -8.18 9.95 -1.97
CA SER A 11 -9.17 11.03 -2.03
C SER A 11 -10.59 10.45 -2.05
N LEU A 12 -11.59 11.27 -1.72
CA LEU A 12 -13.01 10.86 -1.75
C LEU A 12 -13.44 10.37 -3.15
N ASP A 13 -12.85 10.90 -4.20
CA ASP A 13 -13.08 10.52 -5.60
C ASP A 13 -12.12 9.44 -6.12
N GLY A 14 -11.37 8.77 -5.22
CA GLY A 14 -10.67 7.52 -5.51
C GLY A 14 -9.26 7.64 -6.08
N TYR A 15 -8.58 8.77 -5.90
CA TYR A 15 -7.20 8.95 -6.35
C TYR A 15 -6.20 8.81 -5.21
N ILE A 16 -5.02 8.24 -5.50
CA ILE A 16 -3.91 8.07 -4.54
C ILE A 16 -2.83 9.14 -4.69
N ALA A 17 -2.77 9.79 -5.84
CA ALA A 17 -1.81 10.85 -6.14
C ALA A 17 -2.37 11.79 -7.22
N ALA A 18 -1.83 12.98 -7.35
CA ALA A 18 -2.05 13.86 -8.49
C ALA A 18 -1.51 13.24 -9.80
N GLU A 19 -1.79 13.84 -10.96
CA GLU A 19 -1.34 13.32 -12.27
C GLU A 19 0.18 13.20 -12.39
N ASP A 20 0.92 14.07 -11.72
CA ASP A 20 2.39 14.07 -11.65
C ASP A 20 2.96 13.10 -10.59
N GLY A 21 2.10 12.38 -9.88
CA GLY A 21 2.47 11.49 -8.77
C GLY A 21 2.56 12.21 -7.42
N GLY A 22 2.32 13.51 -7.35
CA GLY A 22 2.40 14.30 -6.13
C GLY A 22 1.37 13.89 -5.09
N VAL A 23 1.79 13.90 -3.80
CA VAL A 23 0.95 13.56 -2.64
C VAL A 23 0.83 14.72 -1.64
N GLY A 24 1.22 15.94 -2.03
CA GLY A 24 1.18 17.13 -1.17
C GLY A 24 -0.19 17.47 -0.60
N TRP A 25 -1.26 16.94 -1.20
CA TRP A 25 -2.62 17.07 -0.69
C TRP A 25 -2.84 16.34 0.66
N LEU A 26 -1.92 15.47 1.08
CA LEU A 26 -1.95 14.77 2.38
C LEU A 26 -1.33 15.61 3.52
N GLU A 27 -0.48 16.60 3.23
CA GLU A 27 0.29 17.36 4.23
C GLU A 27 -0.58 17.93 5.38
N LYS A 28 -1.74 18.49 5.04
CA LYS A 28 -2.66 19.03 6.04
C LYS A 28 -3.21 17.99 7.05
N PHE A 29 -3.14 16.70 6.70
CA PHE A 29 -3.58 15.61 7.58
C PHE A 29 -2.44 15.13 8.47
N ASP A 30 -1.19 15.21 8.00
CA ASP A 30 0.00 14.93 8.81
C ASP A 30 0.14 15.95 9.94
N GLU A 31 -0.25 17.21 9.70
CA GLU A 31 -0.25 18.29 10.70
C GLU A 31 -1.31 18.10 11.80
N SER A 32 -2.27 17.20 11.64
CA SER A 32 -3.32 16.94 12.64
C SER A 32 -2.80 16.34 13.96
N GLY A 33 -1.61 15.75 13.93
CA GLY A 33 -1.00 15.02 15.06
C GLY A 33 -1.63 13.65 15.32
N ASP A 34 -2.58 13.21 14.49
CA ASP A 34 -3.14 11.85 14.53
C ASP A 34 -2.32 10.95 13.59
N ASP A 35 -1.86 9.82 14.08
CA ASP A 35 -1.11 8.84 13.29
C ASP A 35 -2.01 7.87 12.51
N TYR A 36 -3.33 8.02 12.64
CA TYR A 36 -4.33 7.17 12.01
C TYR A 36 -4.14 5.66 12.28
N GLY A 37 -3.47 5.33 13.40
CA GLY A 37 -3.15 3.95 13.78
C GLY A 37 -1.95 3.35 13.04
N TYR A 38 -1.13 4.21 12.41
CA TYR A 38 0.04 3.75 11.66
C TYR A 38 1.11 3.12 12.57
N ALA A 39 1.33 3.65 13.78
CA ALA A 39 2.32 3.08 14.70
C ALA A 39 1.98 1.64 15.13
N ASP A 40 0.72 1.33 15.35
CA ASP A 40 0.27 -0.03 15.66
C ASP A 40 0.40 -0.94 14.43
N PHE A 41 0.05 -0.42 13.25
CA PHE A 41 0.22 -1.14 12.00
C PHE A 41 1.70 -1.42 11.70
N GLU A 42 2.60 -0.45 11.87
CA GLU A 42 4.05 -0.64 11.70
C GLU A 42 4.60 -1.75 12.59
N GLN A 43 4.09 -1.92 13.80
CA GLN A 43 4.50 -2.99 14.70
C GLN A 43 3.98 -4.38 14.27
N SER A 44 2.89 -4.42 13.54
CA SER A 44 2.25 -5.66 13.08
C SER A 44 2.90 -6.25 11.84
N ILE A 45 3.67 -5.47 11.07
CA ILE A 45 4.25 -5.91 9.80
C ILE A 45 5.60 -6.60 9.96
N GLY A 46 5.89 -7.55 9.08
CA GLY A 46 7.18 -8.28 9.00
C GLY A 46 7.92 -8.05 7.68
N ALA A 47 7.25 -7.53 6.66
CA ALA A 47 7.83 -7.18 5.38
C ALA A 47 7.03 -6.09 4.68
N VAL A 48 7.64 -5.44 3.69
CA VAL A 48 7.01 -4.42 2.83
C VAL A 48 7.16 -4.83 1.37
N ILE A 49 6.11 -4.64 0.57
CA ILE A 49 6.13 -4.80 -0.88
C ILE A 49 5.69 -3.49 -1.53
N MET A 50 6.46 -3.00 -2.51
CA MET A 50 6.09 -1.82 -3.29
C MET A 50 6.59 -1.88 -4.73
N GLY A 51 5.93 -1.11 -5.61
CA GLY A 51 6.38 -0.95 -6.98
C GLY A 51 7.58 0.00 -7.10
N GLY A 52 8.35 -0.13 -8.20
CA GLY A 52 9.54 0.70 -8.43
C GLY A 52 9.25 2.21 -8.52
N VAL A 53 8.07 2.62 -8.97
CA VAL A 53 7.66 4.05 -8.99
C VAL A 53 7.46 4.55 -7.57
N THR A 54 6.72 3.79 -6.75
CA THR A 54 6.48 4.10 -5.33
C THR A 54 7.78 4.15 -4.54
N TYR A 55 8.69 3.22 -4.82
CA TYR A 55 10.03 3.20 -4.21
C TYR A 55 10.81 4.49 -4.51
N ARG A 56 10.89 4.90 -5.80
CA ARG A 56 11.57 6.15 -6.18
C ARG A 56 10.95 7.36 -5.50
N GLN A 57 9.62 7.38 -5.34
CA GLN A 57 8.93 8.44 -4.63
C GLN A 57 9.27 8.41 -3.13
N ALA A 58 9.27 7.24 -2.50
CA ALA A 58 9.63 7.10 -1.07
C ALA A 58 11.02 7.65 -0.77
N LEU A 59 11.98 7.48 -1.68
CA LEU A 59 13.33 8.05 -1.54
C LEU A 59 13.35 9.60 -1.55
N THR A 60 12.32 10.27 -2.03
CA THR A 60 12.23 11.73 -2.02
C THR A 60 11.75 12.31 -0.68
N PHE A 61 11.21 11.47 0.21
CA PHE A 61 10.68 11.90 1.51
C PHE A 61 11.74 11.96 2.63
N GLY A 62 13.00 11.66 2.31
CA GLY A 62 14.12 11.70 3.27
C GLY A 62 14.68 10.31 3.56
N ASP A 63 15.00 10.05 4.83
CA ASP A 63 15.58 8.77 5.23
C ASP A 63 14.60 7.61 5.02
N TRP A 64 15.16 6.42 4.75
CA TRP A 64 14.37 5.22 4.57
C TRP A 64 13.55 4.89 5.82
N MET A 65 12.23 4.90 5.68
CA MET A 65 11.32 4.86 6.83
C MET A 65 11.00 3.45 7.34
N TYR A 66 11.17 2.42 6.50
CA TYR A 66 10.76 1.06 6.87
C TYR A 66 11.85 0.35 7.67
N LYS A 67 11.46 -0.29 8.78
CA LYS A 67 12.33 -1.00 9.73
C LYS A 67 12.34 -2.51 9.49
N VAL A 68 11.64 -2.98 8.49
CA VAL A 68 11.52 -4.38 8.09
C VAL A 68 11.98 -4.54 6.64
N PRO A 69 12.33 -5.76 6.18
CA PRO A 69 12.73 -5.99 4.80
C PRO A 69 11.70 -5.47 3.79
N ALA A 70 12.17 -4.76 2.76
CA ALA A 70 11.34 -4.19 1.71
C ALA A 70 11.68 -4.82 0.36
N TYR A 71 10.65 -5.25 -0.35
CA TYR A 71 10.75 -5.91 -1.64
C TYR A 71 10.20 -5.00 -2.73
N ILE A 72 11.09 -4.55 -3.61
CA ILE A 72 10.76 -3.61 -4.68
C ILE A 72 10.47 -4.40 -5.95
N VAL A 73 9.20 -4.44 -6.31
CA VAL A 73 8.75 -5.13 -7.53
C VAL A 73 8.90 -4.20 -8.73
N THR A 74 9.80 -4.55 -9.63
CA THR A 74 10.08 -3.75 -10.82
C THR A 74 10.71 -4.57 -11.94
N SER A 75 10.37 -4.24 -13.18
CA SER A 75 11.05 -4.72 -14.39
C SER A 75 12.12 -3.72 -14.88
N GLN A 76 12.21 -2.55 -14.24
CA GLN A 76 13.17 -1.52 -14.61
C GLN A 76 14.42 -1.63 -13.74
N PRO A 77 15.62 -1.39 -14.30
CA PRO A 77 16.83 -1.33 -13.49
C PRO A 77 16.69 -0.29 -12.37
N LEU A 78 17.04 -0.72 -11.16
CA LEU A 78 17.17 0.15 -9.99
C LEU A 78 18.58 0.04 -9.44
N ALA A 79 19.13 1.17 -8.99
CA ALA A 79 20.35 1.14 -8.20
C ALA A 79 20.10 0.39 -6.88
N ALA A 80 21.09 -0.38 -6.43
CA ALA A 80 21.02 -1.01 -5.12
C ALA A 80 20.90 0.08 -4.04
N HIS A 81 20.01 -0.17 -3.07
CA HIS A 81 19.88 0.70 -1.91
C HIS A 81 21.04 0.43 -0.94
N PRO A 82 21.59 1.46 -0.24
CA PRO A 82 22.64 1.27 0.76
C PRO A 82 22.24 0.36 1.92
N ASN A 83 20.94 0.25 2.19
CA ASN A 83 20.39 -0.66 3.19
C ASN A 83 20.16 -2.04 2.55
N ASP A 84 20.82 -3.08 3.04
CA ASP A 84 20.73 -4.46 2.54
C ASP A 84 19.35 -5.09 2.72
N ASP A 85 18.48 -4.50 3.57
CA ASP A 85 17.10 -4.93 3.75
C ASP A 85 16.17 -4.46 2.61
N VAL A 86 16.64 -3.64 1.68
CA VAL A 86 15.92 -3.26 0.46
C VAL A 86 16.35 -4.19 -0.67
N ARG A 87 15.42 -5.03 -1.12
CA ARG A 87 15.67 -6.10 -2.09
C ARG A 87 14.84 -5.87 -3.35
N ILE A 88 15.44 -6.10 -4.52
CA ILE A 88 14.73 -6.07 -5.80
C ILE A 88 14.10 -7.44 -6.00
N ALA A 89 12.79 -7.46 -6.27
CA ALA A 89 12.03 -8.65 -6.61
C ALA A 89 11.56 -8.58 -8.07
N GLU A 90 11.87 -9.61 -8.84
CA GLU A 90 11.44 -9.73 -10.24
C GLU A 90 10.53 -10.95 -10.41
N GLY A 91 9.55 -10.86 -11.31
CA GLY A 91 8.84 -12.01 -11.86
C GLY A 91 7.60 -12.43 -11.09
N ASP A 92 7.63 -13.59 -10.47
CA ASP A 92 6.46 -14.31 -9.95
C ASP A 92 5.95 -13.72 -8.62
N PHE A 93 4.88 -12.90 -8.67
CA PHE A 93 4.28 -12.29 -7.48
C PHE A 93 3.69 -13.32 -6.51
N PRO A 94 2.97 -14.39 -6.96
CA PRO A 94 2.54 -15.46 -6.08
C PRO A 94 3.68 -16.14 -5.33
N ALA A 95 4.79 -16.47 -6.00
CA ALA A 95 5.95 -17.06 -5.36
C ALA A 95 6.60 -16.12 -4.33
N LEU A 96 6.69 -14.82 -4.64
CA LEU A 96 7.18 -13.81 -3.69
C LEU A 96 6.30 -13.79 -2.43
N VAL A 97 4.98 -13.66 -2.59
CA VAL A 97 4.05 -13.61 -1.45
C VAL A 97 4.10 -14.89 -0.62
N GLN A 98 4.14 -16.06 -1.27
CA GLN A 98 4.27 -17.34 -0.59
C GLN A 98 5.56 -17.43 0.24
N THR A 99 6.68 -16.99 -0.32
CA THR A 99 7.97 -16.95 0.38
C THR A 99 7.86 -16.06 1.61
N LEU A 100 7.36 -14.85 1.47
CA LEU A 100 7.23 -13.91 2.58
C LEU A 100 6.29 -14.43 3.68
N LYS A 101 5.15 -15.01 3.30
CA LYS A 101 4.22 -15.64 4.27
C LYS A 101 4.84 -16.84 4.99
N SER A 102 5.90 -17.46 4.44
CA SER A 102 6.65 -18.53 5.11
C SER A 102 7.75 -18.00 6.04
N GLU A 103 8.28 -16.81 5.77
CA GLU A 103 9.38 -16.19 6.52
C GLU A 103 8.91 -15.41 7.75
N THR A 104 7.64 -14.95 7.77
CA THR A 104 7.08 -14.21 8.90
C THR A 104 5.63 -14.60 9.19
N ASP A 105 5.26 -14.61 10.48
CA ASP A 105 3.87 -14.72 10.92
C ASP A 105 3.16 -13.37 11.00
N LYS A 106 3.90 -12.27 10.82
CA LYS A 106 3.37 -10.90 10.79
C LYS A 106 2.80 -10.56 9.41
N ASP A 107 2.00 -9.49 9.37
CA ASP A 107 1.42 -8.99 8.15
C ASP A 107 2.50 -8.49 7.16
N ILE A 108 2.16 -8.47 5.89
CA ILE A 108 2.97 -7.93 4.81
C ILE A 108 2.32 -6.62 4.38
N PHE A 109 3.00 -5.51 4.59
CA PHE A 109 2.54 -4.21 4.14
C PHE A 109 2.70 -4.10 2.62
N PHE A 110 1.59 -4.13 1.93
CA PHE A 110 1.55 -3.85 0.50
C PHE A 110 1.27 -2.36 0.29
N VAL A 111 2.33 -1.61 -0.06
CA VAL A 111 2.26 -0.15 -0.27
C VAL A 111 1.59 0.18 -1.60
N GLY A 112 1.73 -0.72 -2.59
CA GLY A 112 1.10 -0.59 -3.89
C GLY A 112 1.94 0.19 -4.89
N GLY A 113 1.30 1.14 -5.48
CA GLY A 113 1.31 1.78 -6.75
C GLY A 113 0.22 1.16 -7.62
N ALA A 114 -0.59 1.97 -8.32
CA ALA A 114 -1.83 1.54 -8.99
C ALA A 114 -1.65 0.31 -9.92
N GLN A 115 -0.56 0.26 -10.70
CA GLN A 115 -0.27 -0.87 -11.59
C GLN A 115 0.01 -2.17 -10.82
N LEU A 116 0.81 -2.09 -9.75
CA LEU A 116 1.12 -3.25 -8.94
C LEU A 116 -0.11 -3.71 -8.16
N THR A 117 -0.94 -2.78 -7.68
CA THR A 117 -2.22 -3.09 -7.03
C THR A 117 -3.14 -3.86 -7.96
N LYS A 118 -3.28 -3.42 -9.23
CA LYS A 118 -4.04 -4.16 -10.24
C LYS A 118 -3.52 -5.61 -10.37
N ALA A 119 -2.21 -5.77 -10.56
CA ALA A 119 -1.61 -7.10 -10.73
C ALA A 119 -1.84 -8.00 -9.50
N PHE A 120 -1.71 -7.45 -8.28
CA PHE A 120 -1.95 -8.21 -7.05
C PHE A 120 -3.42 -8.63 -6.89
N ILE A 121 -4.37 -7.77 -7.29
CA ILE A 121 -5.81 -8.10 -7.30
C ILE A 121 -6.10 -9.21 -8.31
N GLU A 122 -5.56 -9.13 -9.52
CA GLU A 122 -5.76 -10.11 -10.58
C GLU A 122 -5.22 -11.51 -10.21
N HIS A 123 -4.13 -11.54 -9.40
CA HIS A 123 -3.55 -12.79 -8.89
C HIS A 123 -4.12 -13.22 -7.53
N ASP A 124 -5.15 -12.52 -7.01
CA ASP A 124 -5.81 -12.82 -5.73
C ASP A 124 -4.83 -12.85 -4.53
N LEU A 125 -3.89 -11.89 -4.48
CA LEU A 125 -2.79 -11.86 -3.52
C LEU A 125 -3.00 -10.91 -2.33
N ILE A 126 -4.01 -10.03 -2.36
CA ILE A 126 -4.33 -9.12 -1.28
C ILE A 126 -5.35 -9.79 -0.36
N ASP A 127 -5.06 -9.85 0.94
CA ASP A 127 -5.96 -10.44 1.94
C ASP A 127 -6.86 -9.37 2.61
N GLU A 128 -6.34 -8.14 2.77
CA GLU A 128 -7.06 -7.06 3.45
C GLU A 128 -6.80 -5.70 2.77
N TYR A 129 -7.85 -4.91 2.66
CA TYR A 129 -7.78 -3.49 2.30
C TYR A 129 -8.02 -2.63 3.54
N ARG A 130 -7.08 -1.74 3.86
CA ARG A 130 -7.23 -0.63 4.82
C ARG A 130 -7.12 0.67 4.06
N ILE A 131 -8.25 1.26 3.72
CA ILE A 131 -8.32 2.45 2.89
C ILE A 131 -8.74 3.63 3.74
N PHE A 132 -7.93 4.66 3.77
CA PHE A 132 -8.21 5.92 4.46
C PHE A 132 -8.79 6.90 3.44
N ILE A 133 -10.10 7.11 3.50
CA ILE A 133 -10.77 8.08 2.65
C ILE A 133 -10.57 9.47 3.24
N MET A 134 -9.78 10.26 2.56
CA MET A 134 -9.49 11.63 2.93
C MET A 134 -10.63 12.55 2.46
N PRO A 135 -11.06 13.55 3.26
CA PRO A 135 -12.15 14.45 2.89
C PRO A 135 -11.69 15.53 1.88
N VAL A 136 -11.18 15.08 0.75
CA VAL A 136 -10.76 15.91 -0.38
C VAL A 136 -11.15 15.24 -1.70
N MET A 137 -11.40 16.05 -2.72
CA MET A 137 -11.56 15.61 -4.11
C MET A 137 -10.43 16.17 -4.94
N LEU A 138 -9.75 15.32 -5.70
CA LEU A 138 -8.67 15.73 -6.59
C LEU A 138 -9.18 16.06 -8.01
N GLY A 139 -10.32 15.50 -8.41
CA GLY A 139 -10.91 15.67 -9.75
C GLY A 139 -10.19 14.87 -10.84
N LYS A 140 -8.88 14.71 -10.73
CA LYS A 140 -8.02 13.93 -11.62
C LYS A 140 -6.74 13.51 -10.89
N GLY A 141 -6.12 12.43 -11.35
CA GLY A 141 -4.91 11.89 -10.73
C GLY A 141 -4.68 10.43 -11.05
N ILE A 142 -3.84 9.79 -10.25
CA ILE A 142 -3.60 8.35 -10.31
C ILE A 142 -4.67 7.65 -9.50
N PRO A 143 -5.55 6.83 -10.09
CA PRO A 143 -6.61 6.16 -9.37
C PRO A 143 -6.05 5.06 -8.45
N LEU A 144 -6.72 4.83 -7.31
CA LEU A 144 -6.40 3.72 -6.41
C LEU A 144 -6.58 2.36 -7.12
N PHE A 145 -7.71 2.21 -7.80
CA PHE A 145 -8.03 1.00 -8.54
C PHE A 145 -8.11 1.29 -10.04
N LEU A 146 -7.31 0.57 -10.80
CA LEU A 146 -7.41 0.53 -12.26
C LEU A 146 -8.53 -0.43 -12.68
N GLU A 147 -8.92 -0.37 -13.95
CA GLU A 147 -9.87 -1.32 -14.51
C GLU A 147 -9.41 -2.77 -14.29
N LEU A 148 -10.31 -3.61 -13.79
CA LEU A 148 -10.11 -5.02 -13.51
C LEU A 148 -10.92 -5.87 -14.49
N ASP A 149 -10.37 -7.01 -14.88
CA ASP A 149 -11.06 -7.94 -15.80
C ASP A 149 -12.14 -8.78 -15.09
N SER A 150 -12.16 -8.75 -13.74
CA SER A 150 -13.10 -9.55 -12.95
C SER A 150 -13.49 -8.85 -11.66
N VAL A 151 -14.66 -9.21 -11.15
CA VAL A 151 -15.15 -8.75 -9.84
C VAL A 151 -14.41 -9.48 -8.73
N GLN A 152 -13.91 -8.73 -7.74
CA GLN A 152 -13.43 -9.26 -6.47
C GLN A 152 -14.44 -8.93 -5.37
N ALA A 153 -14.92 -9.95 -4.68
CA ALA A 153 -15.82 -9.78 -3.56
C ALA A 153 -15.02 -9.49 -2.27
N VAL A 154 -15.51 -8.55 -1.48
CA VAL A 154 -14.90 -8.17 -0.20
C VAL A 154 -15.96 -8.11 0.89
N THR A 155 -15.57 -8.37 2.13
CA THR A 155 -16.43 -8.29 3.30
C THR A 155 -15.98 -7.16 4.20
N LEU A 156 -16.90 -6.27 4.58
CA LEU A 156 -16.60 -5.19 5.52
C LEU A 156 -16.23 -5.80 6.89
N GLY A 157 -15.03 -5.48 7.36
CA GLY A 157 -14.55 -5.84 8.69
C GLY A 157 -14.85 -4.74 9.71
N ASP A 158 -14.32 -3.54 9.49
CA ASP A 158 -14.46 -2.42 10.42
C ASP A 158 -14.44 -1.08 9.71
N THR A 159 -14.95 -0.04 10.39
CA THR A 159 -14.87 1.36 9.97
C THR A 159 -14.50 2.24 11.15
N LYS A 160 -13.61 3.19 10.93
CA LYS A 160 -13.24 4.18 11.95
C LYS A 160 -13.28 5.58 11.36
N THR A 161 -13.81 6.52 12.13
CA THR A 161 -13.83 7.94 11.78
C THR A 161 -12.87 8.71 12.68
N TYR A 162 -12.20 9.69 12.10
CA TYR A 162 -11.24 10.53 12.79
C TYR A 162 -11.74 11.99 12.86
N PRO A 163 -11.34 12.77 13.89
CA PRO A 163 -11.76 14.17 14.02
C PRO A 163 -11.40 15.03 12.81
N SER A 164 -10.37 14.68 12.07
CA SER A 164 -9.96 15.32 10.81
C SER A 164 -10.95 15.12 9.65
N GLY A 165 -11.98 14.30 9.82
CA GLY A 165 -12.93 13.90 8.78
C GLY A 165 -12.48 12.70 7.93
N VAL A 166 -11.31 12.14 8.23
CA VAL A 166 -10.83 10.91 7.59
C VAL A 166 -11.69 9.72 8.02
N VAL A 167 -11.98 8.82 7.09
CA VAL A 167 -12.70 7.56 7.35
C VAL A 167 -11.81 6.40 6.95
N GLU A 168 -11.48 5.53 7.90
CA GLU A 168 -10.82 4.26 7.63
C GLU A 168 -11.87 3.19 7.32
N LEU A 169 -11.66 2.50 6.22
CA LEU A 169 -12.43 1.34 5.78
C LEU A 169 -11.54 0.11 5.78
N ARG A 170 -11.96 -0.96 6.47
CA ARG A 170 -11.27 -2.25 6.47
C ARG A 170 -12.15 -3.31 5.82
N TYR A 171 -11.63 -3.92 4.76
CA TYR A 171 -12.30 -5.01 4.06
C TYR A 171 -11.40 -6.23 3.97
N ALA A 172 -11.94 -7.39 4.33
CA ALA A 172 -11.33 -8.68 4.05
C ALA A 172 -11.67 -9.13 2.62
N VAL A 173 -10.72 -9.70 1.92
CA VAL A 173 -10.92 -10.25 0.58
C VAL A 173 -11.53 -11.65 0.69
N ASN A 174 -12.56 -11.89 -0.11
CA ASN A 174 -13.13 -13.23 -0.27
C ASN A 174 -12.39 -13.90 -1.44
N HIS A 175 -11.30 -14.61 -1.12
CA HIS A 175 -10.48 -15.31 -2.12
C HIS A 175 -11.31 -16.29 -2.95
N ARG A 176 -10.88 -16.50 -4.20
CA ARG A 176 -11.56 -17.37 -5.18
C ARG A 176 -11.15 -18.81 -5.03
#